data_88c53e562a373cc578e831712c7c53b7
#
_entry.id   88c53e562a373cc578e831712c7c53b7
#
_cell.length_a   1.000
_cell.length_b   1.000
_cell.length_c   1.000
_cell.angle_alpha   90.00
_cell.angle_beta   90.00
_cell.angle_gamma   90.00
#
_symmetry.space_group_name_H-M   'P 1'
#
loop_
_entity.id
_entity.type
_entity.pdbx_description
1 polymer ?
#
loop_
_entity_poly.entity_id
_entity_poly.type
_entity_poly.pdbx_seq_one_letter_code
_entity_poly.pdbx_strand_id
1 'polypeptide(L)'
;MSENTQTVFIVDDDVSFLATMSRWLRAFGYTVKSFTSAADFLAQRSTDAAGCVVADLQMPGMDGMALQATLAQLDNPLPIVFLTGHGDIPTSVRAMRSGAEDFLLKTASKEDLLAAIERALTRDLYEHEIRRRQYHLAQRFAKLTPRENEVLSHVLQGWLNKQIAAELGIDERSVKRHRHSVMEKLDVKSVVELTQLVNETQSHNVMPILGDAVAL
;
A
#
# COMPACT_ATOMS: atom_id res chain seq x y z
N MET A 1 20.18 7.59 2.21
CA MET A 1 18.85 8.01 1.72
C MET A 1 18.76 7.47 0.32
N SER A 2 18.15 6.29 0.14
CA SER A 2 17.88 5.77 -1.20
C SER A 2 16.77 6.63 -1.78
N GLU A 3 17.09 7.42 -2.79
CA GLU A 3 16.07 8.03 -3.64
C GLU A 3 15.20 6.89 -4.16
N ASN A 4 13.97 6.84 -3.68
CA ASN A 4 12.98 5.86 -4.15
C ASN A 4 12.56 6.30 -5.55
N THR A 5 13.40 5.96 -6.54
CA THR A 5 13.19 6.37 -7.93
C THR A 5 12.07 5.53 -8.49
N GLN A 6 10.89 6.12 -8.62
CA GLN A 6 9.73 5.46 -9.22
C GLN A 6 10.07 4.94 -10.61
N THR A 7 9.65 3.72 -10.88
CA THR A 7 9.91 3.04 -12.15
C THR A 7 8.62 2.84 -12.94
N VAL A 8 8.64 3.15 -14.22
CA VAL A 8 7.61 2.76 -15.17
C VAL A 8 7.95 1.36 -15.70
N PHE A 9 7.14 0.38 -15.35
CA PHE A 9 7.26 -0.99 -15.82
C PHE A 9 6.38 -1.16 -17.05
N ILE A 10 6.98 -1.48 -18.21
CA ILE A 10 6.23 -1.71 -19.45
C ILE A 10 6.16 -3.21 -19.70
N VAL A 11 4.95 -3.72 -19.91
CA VAL A 11 4.71 -5.16 -20.16
C VAL A 11 3.92 -5.32 -21.47
N ASP A 12 4.58 -5.88 -22.48
CA ASP A 12 4.01 -6.00 -23.84
C ASP A 12 4.78 -7.09 -24.59
N ASP A 13 4.13 -7.95 -25.34
CA ASP A 13 4.80 -9.02 -26.09
C ASP A 13 5.48 -8.52 -27.38
N ASP A 14 5.16 -7.29 -27.83
CA ASP A 14 5.84 -6.67 -28.96
C ASP A 14 7.17 -6.01 -28.53
N VAL A 15 8.26 -6.69 -28.84
CA VAL A 15 9.63 -6.24 -28.55
C VAL A 15 9.95 -4.89 -29.20
N SER A 16 9.43 -4.62 -30.42
CA SER A 16 9.66 -3.38 -31.14
C SER A 16 8.93 -2.21 -30.47
N PHE A 17 7.72 -2.45 -30.01
CA PHE A 17 6.96 -1.49 -29.20
C PHE A 17 7.67 -1.18 -27.88
N LEU A 18 8.10 -2.21 -27.15
CA LEU A 18 8.86 -2.08 -25.90
C LEU A 18 10.11 -1.20 -26.07
N ALA A 19 10.90 -1.47 -27.11
CA ALA A 19 12.14 -0.73 -27.39
C ALA A 19 11.84 0.75 -27.66
N THR A 20 10.80 1.03 -28.46
CA THR A 20 10.40 2.39 -28.83
C THR A 20 9.87 3.15 -27.63
N MET A 21 8.94 2.56 -26.90
CA MET A 21 8.29 3.17 -25.74
C MET A 21 9.30 3.40 -24.60
N SER A 22 10.17 2.42 -24.32
CA SER A 22 11.21 2.56 -23.30
C SER A 22 12.16 3.72 -23.60
N ARG A 23 12.61 3.86 -24.84
CA ARG A 23 13.47 4.97 -25.26
C ARG A 23 12.79 6.30 -25.12
N TRP A 24 11.51 6.36 -25.54
CA TRP A 24 10.72 7.58 -25.46
C TRP A 24 10.50 8.01 -24.02
N LEU A 25 10.03 7.16 -23.12
CA LEU A 25 9.82 7.50 -21.72
C LEU A 25 11.12 7.88 -20.99
N ARG A 26 12.25 7.22 -21.30
CA ARG A 26 13.56 7.63 -20.76
C ARG A 26 13.98 9.00 -21.20
N ALA A 27 13.64 9.43 -22.42
CA ALA A 27 13.89 10.79 -22.90
C ALA A 27 13.09 11.85 -22.13
N PHE A 28 11.96 11.48 -21.51
CA PHE A 28 11.20 12.31 -20.59
C PHE A 28 11.66 12.20 -19.11
N GLY A 29 12.75 11.50 -18.84
CA GLY A 29 13.36 11.40 -17.52
C GLY A 29 12.86 10.25 -16.64
N TYR A 30 11.99 9.37 -17.15
CA TYR A 30 11.51 8.22 -16.39
C TYR A 30 12.56 7.11 -16.32
N THR A 31 12.64 6.45 -15.15
CA THR A 31 13.29 5.14 -15.06
C THR A 31 12.34 4.08 -15.62
N VAL A 32 12.83 3.28 -16.57
CA VAL A 32 11.97 2.32 -17.30
C VAL A 32 12.58 0.93 -17.28
N LYS A 33 11.76 -0.06 -16.90
CA LYS A 33 12.01 -1.50 -17.07
C LYS A 33 10.96 -2.09 -17.98
N SER A 34 11.35 -2.96 -18.91
CA SER A 34 10.44 -3.56 -19.90
C SER A 34 10.49 -5.07 -19.84
N PHE A 35 9.35 -5.72 -20.04
CA PHE A 35 9.14 -7.15 -19.95
C PHE A 35 8.29 -7.62 -21.13
N THR A 36 8.63 -8.76 -21.69
CA THR A 36 7.90 -9.34 -22.83
C THR A 36 6.73 -10.21 -22.41
N SER A 37 6.53 -10.40 -21.10
CA SER A 37 5.39 -11.14 -20.57
C SER A 37 5.04 -10.68 -19.15
N ALA A 38 3.78 -10.86 -18.77
CA ALA A 38 3.31 -10.65 -17.41
C ALA A 38 4.01 -11.59 -16.41
N ALA A 39 4.31 -12.82 -16.81
CA ALA A 39 5.00 -13.79 -15.95
C ALA A 39 6.44 -13.35 -15.62
N ASP A 40 7.20 -12.86 -16.62
CA ASP A 40 8.56 -12.35 -16.41
C ASP A 40 8.55 -11.10 -15.50
N PHE A 41 7.59 -10.22 -15.70
CA PHE A 41 7.42 -9.05 -14.83
C PHE A 41 7.18 -9.46 -13.38
N LEU A 42 6.22 -10.36 -13.13
CA LEU A 42 5.90 -10.82 -11.78
C LEU A 42 7.08 -11.56 -11.12
N ALA A 43 7.84 -12.35 -11.89
CA ALA A 43 9.00 -13.10 -11.39
C ALA A 43 10.19 -12.18 -11.03
N GLN A 44 10.38 -11.08 -11.75
CA GLN A 44 11.52 -10.18 -11.57
C GLN A 44 11.21 -8.91 -10.77
N ARG A 45 9.93 -8.70 -10.45
CA ARG A 45 9.50 -7.56 -9.65
C ARG A 45 9.99 -7.70 -8.22
N SER A 46 10.60 -6.65 -7.67
CA SER A 46 10.87 -6.59 -6.23
C SER A 46 9.56 -6.44 -5.45
N THR A 47 9.50 -7.02 -4.24
CA THR A 47 8.39 -6.81 -3.30
C THR A 47 8.22 -5.34 -2.92
N ASP A 48 9.33 -4.57 -2.91
CA ASP A 48 9.36 -3.13 -2.59
C ASP A 48 9.34 -2.25 -3.84
N ALA A 49 8.93 -2.80 -4.99
CA ALA A 49 8.88 -2.02 -6.23
C ALA A 49 7.96 -0.81 -6.06
N ALA A 50 8.47 0.37 -6.45
CA ALA A 50 7.73 1.62 -6.49
C ALA A 50 7.60 2.10 -7.93
N GLY A 51 6.41 2.55 -8.32
CA GLY A 51 6.13 3.03 -9.66
C GLY A 51 4.78 2.60 -10.21
N CYS A 52 4.67 2.47 -11.51
CA CYS A 52 3.43 2.03 -12.17
C CYS A 52 3.70 1.02 -13.28
N VAL A 53 2.68 0.27 -13.64
CA VAL A 53 2.71 -0.70 -14.74
C VAL A 53 1.96 -0.11 -15.93
N VAL A 54 2.58 -0.09 -17.11
CA VAL A 54 1.92 0.15 -18.39
C VAL A 54 1.89 -1.20 -19.12
N ALA A 55 0.71 -1.78 -19.25
CA ALA A 55 0.56 -3.15 -19.77
C ALA A 55 -0.31 -3.22 -21.00
N ASP A 56 0.08 -4.06 -21.97
CA ASP A 56 -0.85 -4.48 -23.00
C ASP A 56 -1.93 -5.37 -22.38
N LEU A 57 -3.11 -5.28 -22.95
CA LEU A 57 -4.25 -6.11 -22.56
C LEU A 57 -4.10 -7.54 -23.10
N GLN A 58 -3.65 -7.67 -24.35
CA GLN A 58 -3.59 -8.94 -25.06
C GLN A 58 -2.15 -9.43 -25.14
N MET A 59 -1.80 -10.34 -24.25
CA MET A 59 -0.48 -10.99 -24.24
C MET A 59 -0.63 -12.52 -24.18
N PRO A 60 0.30 -13.27 -24.78
CA PRO A 60 0.30 -14.74 -24.67
C PRO A 60 0.46 -15.21 -23.22
N GLY A 61 -0.28 -16.25 -22.85
CA GLY A 61 -0.24 -16.82 -21.51
C GLY A 61 -1.09 -16.05 -20.52
N MET A 62 -0.49 -15.14 -19.78
CA MET A 62 -1.18 -14.26 -18.82
C MET A 62 -1.52 -12.94 -19.51
N ASP A 63 -2.80 -12.66 -19.70
CA ASP A 63 -3.26 -11.38 -20.25
C ASP A 63 -3.17 -10.23 -19.23
N GLY A 64 -3.40 -9.00 -19.71
CA GLY A 64 -3.32 -7.80 -18.86
C GLY A 64 -4.36 -7.79 -17.72
N MET A 65 -5.55 -8.36 -17.94
CA MET A 65 -6.58 -8.43 -16.90
C MET A 65 -6.20 -9.42 -15.79
N ALA A 66 -5.61 -10.57 -16.15
CA ALA A 66 -5.08 -11.52 -15.18
C ALA A 66 -3.89 -10.93 -14.42
N LEU A 67 -3.03 -10.15 -15.08
CA LEU A 67 -1.95 -9.41 -14.43
C LEU A 67 -2.51 -8.41 -13.41
N GLN A 68 -3.51 -7.61 -13.77
CA GLN A 68 -4.18 -6.68 -12.86
C GLN A 68 -4.75 -7.40 -11.63
N ALA A 69 -5.46 -8.51 -11.84
CA ALA A 69 -6.03 -9.29 -10.75
C ALA A 69 -4.94 -9.86 -9.83
N THR A 70 -3.82 -10.31 -10.39
CA THR A 70 -2.67 -10.80 -9.61
C THR A 70 -2.02 -9.68 -8.81
N LEU A 71 -1.79 -8.51 -9.43
CA LEU A 71 -1.22 -7.34 -8.74
C LEU A 71 -2.08 -6.90 -7.56
N ALA A 72 -3.40 -6.91 -7.69
CA ALA A 72 -4.33 -6.53 -6.63
C ALA A 72 -4.30 -7.45 -5.40
N GLN A 73 -3.75 -8.67 -5.51
CA GLN A 73 -3.61 -9.62 -4.41
C GLN A 73 -2.27 -9.50 -3.68
N LEU A 74 -1.35 -8.66 -4.15
CA LEU A 74 -0.04 -8.50 -3.55
C LEU A 74 -0.08 -7.46 -2.43
N ASP A 75 0.80 -7.62 -1.43
CA ASP A 75 0.94 -6.67 -0.31
C ASP A 75 1.34 -5.25 -0.78
N ASN A 76 2.01 -5.17 -1.91
CA ASN A 76 2.41 -3.92 -2.55
C ASN A 76 1.88 -3.88 -4.00
N PRO A 77 0.58 -3.61 -4.22
CA PRO A 77 0.01 -3.48 -5.55
C PRO A 77 0.56 -2.24 -6.25
N LEU A 78 0.97 -2.39 -7.51
CA LEU A 78 1.34 -1.25 -8.34
C LEU A 78 0.12 -0.80 -9.17
N PRO A 79 -0.12 0.51 -9.30
CA PRO A 79 -1.13 1.03 -10.22
C PRO A 79 -0.85 0.59 -11.65
N ILE A 80 -1.90 0.23 -12.38
CA ILE A 80 -1.81 -0.24 -13.77
C ILE A 80 -2.53 0.71 -14.72
N VAL A 81 -1.87 1.06 -15.81
CA VAL A 81 -2.41 1.74 -16.99
C VAL A 81 -2.41 0.76 -18.14
N PHE A 82 -3.55 0.51 -18.74
CA PHE A 82 -3.63 -0.31 -19.94
C PHE A 82 -3.33 0.51 -21.20
N LEU A 83 -2.49 -0.04 -22.06
CA LEU A 83 -2.15 0.55 -23.36
C LEU A 83 -2.24 -0.53 -24.43
N THR A 84 -3.36 -0.61 -25.14
CA THR A 84 -3.69 -1.72 -26.04
C THR A 84 -3.94 -1.28 -27.48
N GLY A 85 -3.62 -2.16 -28.43
CA GLY A 85 -3.93 -1.95 -29.86
C GLY A 85 -5.41 -2.15 -30.17
N HIS A 86 -6.12 -2.94 -29.38
CA HIS A 86 -7.53 -3.26 -29.56
C HIS A 86 -8.27 -3.16 -28.22
N GLY A 87 -9.11 -2.15 -28.08
CA GLY A 87 -9.94 -1.96 -26.89
C GLY A 87 -11.42 -1.95 -27.26
N ASP A 88 -12.22 -2.73 -26.57
CA ASP A 88 -13.68 -2.62 -26.61
C ASP A 88 -14.21 -1.97 -25.33
N ILE A 89 -15.40 -1.37 -25.41
CA ILE A 89 -16.04 -0.67 -24.27
C ILE A 89 -16.27 -1.63 -23.07
N PRO A 90 -16.79 -2.85 -23.24
CA PRO A 90 -16.96 -3.76 -22.10
C PRO A 90 -15.68 -4.07 -21.35
N THR A 91 -14.58 -4.28 -22.05
CA THR A 91 -13.27 -4.58 -21.44
C THR A 91 -12.69 -3.36 -20.73
N SER A 92 -12.77 -2.17 -21.33
CA SER A 92 -12.30 -0.95 -20.67
C SER A 92 -13.08 -0.65 -19.39
N VAL A 93 -14.40 -0.79 -19.41
CA VAL A 93 -15.25 -0.63 -18.20
C VAL A 93 -14.88 -1.65 -17.12
N ARG A 94 -14.62 -2.90 -17.50
CA ARG A 94 -14.21 -3.95 -16.55
C ARG A 94 -12.85 -3.64 -15.93
N ALA A 95 -11.86 -3.22 -16.72
CA ALA A 95 -10.53 -2.83 -16.25
C ALA A 95 -10.61 -1.69 -15.25
N MET A 96 -11.37 -0.64 -15.58
CA MET A 96 -11.55 0.51 -14.68
C MET A 96 -12.27 0.14 -13.39
N ARG A 97 -13.32 -0.67 -13.44
CA ARG A 97 -14.02 -1.19 -12.25
C ARG A 97 -13.13 -2.08 -11.37
N SER A 98 -12.15 -2.74 -11.96
CA SER A 98 -11.14 -3.53 -11.24
C SER A 98 -9.97 -2.69 -10.70
N GLY A 99 -10.05 -1.36 -10.80
CA GLY A 99 -9.09 -0.43 -10.21
C GLY A 99 -7.90 -0.06 -11.09
N ALA A 100 -7.99 -0.26 -12.43
CA ALA A 100 -7.01 0.32 -13.34
C ALA A 100 -6.98 1.85 -13.19
N GLU A 101 -5.80 2.44 -13.30
CA GLU A 101 -5.64 3.90 -13.28
C GLU A 101 -6.18 4.53 -14.56
N ASP A 102 -5.91 3.89 -15.68
CA ASP A 102 -6.43 4.34 -16.97
C ASP A 102 -6.45 3.20 -18.00
N PHE A 103 -7.15 3.43 -19.11
CA PHE A 103 -7.25 2.52 -20.24
C PHE A 103 -7.13 3.31 -21.54
N LEU A 104 -6.00 3.16 -22.24
CA LEU A 104 -5.65 3.90 -23.43
C LEU A 104 -5.45 2.97 -24.64
N LEU A 105 -5.75 3.48 -25.84
CA LEU A 105 -5.34 2.83 -27.07
C LEU A 105 -3.87 3.15 -27.38
N LYS A 106 -3.14 2.22 -28.03
CA LYS A 106 -1.75 2.49 -28.51
C LYS A 106 -1.67 3.66 -29.50
N THR A 107 -2.84 4.11 -30.02
CA THR A 107 -3.00 5.29 -30.87
C THR A 107 -3.31 6.57 -30.10
N ALA A 108 -3.46 6.52 -28.77
CA ALA A 108 -3.68 7.69 -27.93
C ALA A 108 -2.53 8.70 -28.04
N SER A 109 -2.80 9.95 -27.70
CA SER A 109 -1.76 10.96 -27.72
C SER A 109 -0.66 10.65 -26.69
N LYS A 110 0.53 11.16 -26.93
CA LYS A 110 1.65 11.02 -25.99
C LYS A 110 1.36 11.76 -24.69
N GLU A 111 0.67 12.86 -24.79
CA GLU A 111 0.23 13.70 -23.68
C GLU A 111 -0.75 12.94 -22.75
N ASP A 112 -1.70 12.20 -23.32
CA ASP A 112 -2.64 11.38 -22.56
C ASP A 112 -1.91 10.26 -21.80
N LEU A 113 -0.96 9.58 -22.46
CA LEU A 113 -0.17 8.54 -21.82
C LEU A 113 0.71 9.08 -20.70
N LEU A 114 1.38 10.20 -20.88
CA LEU A 114 2.17 10.85 -19.82
C LEU A 114 1.28 11.25 -18.65
N ALA A 115 0.13 11.84 -18.90
CA ALA A 115 -0.82 12.22 -17.86
C ALA A 115 -1.32 11.00 -17.06
N ALA A 116 -1.59 9.87 -17.73
CA ALA A 116 -1.97 8.63 -17.07
C ALA A 116 -0.84 8.06 -16.21
N ILE A 117 0.40 8.05 -16.70
CA ILE A 117 1.58 7.63 -15.95
C ILE A 117 1.79 8.52 -14.74
N GLU A 118 1.69 9.85 -14.87
CA GLU A 118 1.86 10.79 -13.75
C GLU A 118 0.81 10.57 -12.65
N ARG A 119 -0.45 10.33 -13.02
CA ARG A 119 -1.50 9.98 -12.04
C ARG A 119 -1.18 8.68 -11.34
N ALA A 120 -0.79 7.64 -12.08
CA ALA A 120 -0.42 6.34 -11.53
C ALA A 120 0.77 6.45 -10.56
N LEU A 121 1.83 7.16 -10.92
CA LEU A 121 2.99 7.39 -10.07
C LEU A 121 2.64 8.19 -8.80
N THR A 122 1.79 9.21 -8.93
CA THR A 122 1.30 10.00 -7.78
C THR A 122 0.49 9.13 -6.82
N ARG A 123 -0.37 8.27 -7.35
CA ARG A 123 -1.15 7.31 -6.56
C ARG A 123 -0.24 6.32 -5.83
N ASP A 124 0.75 5.75 -6.51
CA ASP A 124 1.71 4.83 -5.89
C ASP A 124 2.49 5.49 -4.74
N LEU A 125 2.95 6.73 -4.91
CA LEU A 125 3.63 7.49 -3.84
C LEU A 125 2.74 7.63 -2.61
N TYR A 126 1.49 8.01 -2.81
CA TYR A 126 0.53 8.18 -1.72
C TYR A 126 0.24 6.85 -0.99
N GLU A 127 -0.05 5.80 -1.75
CA GLU A 127 -0.32 4.47 -1.19
C GLU A 127 0.92 3.87 -0.50
N HIS A 128 2.13 4.10 -1.08
CA HIS A 128 3.38 3.65 -0.47
C HIS A 128 3.66 4.36 0.87
N GLU A 129 3.41 5.67 0.96
CA GLU A 129 3.57 6.42 2.21
C GLU A 129 2.59 5.94 3.29
N ILE A 130 1.33 5.66 2.92
CA ILE A 130 0.35 5.06 3.84
C ILE A 130 0.85 3.70 4.34
N ARG A 131 1.26 2.79 3.46
CA ARG A 131 1.77 1.46 3.84
C ARG A 131 2.99 1.57 4.74
N ARG A 132 3.93 2.46 4.43
CA ARG A 132 5.11 2.72 5.25
C ARG A 132 4.74 3.18 6.65
N ARG A 133 3.80 4.13 6.75
CA ARG A 133 3.29 4.61 8.04
C ARG A 133 2.64 3.49 8.85
N GLN A 134 1.81 2.68 8.21
CA GLN A 134 1.16 1.51 8.83
C GLN A 134 2.18 0.50 9.35
N TYR A 135 3.19 0.17 8.55
CA TYR A 135 4.26 -0.73 8.97
C TYR A 135 5.01 -0.21 10.20
N HIS A 136 5.37 1.07 10.22
CA HIS A 136 6.03 1.68 11.38
C HIS A 136 5.13 1.67 12.63
N LEU A 137 3.83 1.92 12.46
CA LEU A 137 2.88 1.83 13.56
C LEU A 137 2.78 0.40 14.10
N ALA A 138 2.60 -0.59 13.23
CA ALA A 138 2.56 -2.01 13.61
C ALA A 138 3.83 -2.43 14.38
N GLN A 139 5.01 -1.99 13.95
CA GLN A 139 6.28 -2.23 14.64
C GLN A 139 6.33 -1.61 16.04
N ARG A 140 5.71 -0.43 16.26
CA ARG A 140 5.64 0.20 17.59
C ARG A 140 4.73 -0.60 18.52
N PHE A 141 3.55 -1.01 18.06
CA PHE A 141 2.63 -1.84 18.83
C PHE A 141 3.20 -3.23 19.15
N ALA A 142 3.94 -3.84 18.21
CA ALA A 142 4.59 -5.14 18.43
C ALA A 142 5.63 -5.13 19.58
N LYS A 143 6.11 -3.95 20.02
CA LYS A 143 7.00 -3.82 21.18
C LYS A 143 6.27 -3.88 22.52
N LEU A 144 4.95 -3.83 22.52
CA LEU A 144 4.19 -3.90 23.75
C LEU A 144 4.17 -5.34 24.27
N THR A 145 4.41 -5.49 25.57
CA THR A 145 4.23 -6.78 26.24
C THR A 145 2.73 -7.11 26.40
N PRO A 146 2.36 -8.38 26.62
CA PRO A 146 0.96 -8.75 26.90
C PRO A 146 0.35 -7.89 28.01
N ARG A 147 1.11 -7.64 29.09
CA ARG A 147 0.64 -6.83 30.22
C ARG A 147 0.44 -5.36 29.89
N GLU A 148 1.28 -4.80 29.02
CA GLU A 148 1.11 -3.44 28.52
C GLU A 148 -0.11 -3.31 27.61
N ASN A 149 -0.41 -4.33 26.81
CA ASN A 149 -1.62 -4.38 25.98
C ASN A 149 -2.90 -4.43 26.82
N GLU A 150 -2.92 -5.24 27.91
CA GLU A 150 -4.04 -5.25 28.86
C GLU A 150 -4.26 -3.87 29.48
N VAL A 151 -3.19 -3.22 29.95
CA VAL A 151 -3.28 -1.85 30.50
C VAL A 151 -3.75 -0.86 29.43
N LEU A 152 -3.23 -0.96 28.20
CA LEU A 152 -3.64 -0.12 27.07
C LEU A 152 -5.14 -0.22 26.79
N SER A 153 -5.70 -1.41 26.75
CA SER A 153 -7.12 -1.61 26.47
C SER A 153 -8.02 -0.90 27.49
N HIS A 154 -7.70 -1.01 28.79
CA HIS A 154 -8.44 -0.32 29.84
C HIS A 154 -8.25 1.20 29.82
N VAL A 155 -7.06 1.69 29.45
CA VAL A 155 -6.80 3.12 29.27
C VAL A 155 -7.67 3.70 28.16
N LEU A 156 -7.82 3.00 27.05
CA LEU A 156 -8.67 3.42 25.93
C LEU A 156 -10.16 3.44 26.31
N GLN A 157 -10.58 2.58 27.22
CA GLN A 157 -11.93 2.58 27.82
C GLN A 157 -12.14 3.72 28.85
N GLY A 158 -11.11 4.52 29.14
CA GLY A 158 -11.19 5.64 30.09
C GLY A 158 -11.04 5.24 31.56
N TRP A 159 -10.60 4.02 31.85
CA TRP A 159 -10.47 3.55 33.25
C TRP A 159 -9.38 4.30 34.02
N LEU A 160 -9.66 4.54 35.30
CA LEU A 160 -8.71 5.10 36.24
C LEU A 160 -7.68 4.07 36.69
N ASN A 161 -6.48 4.49 37.08
CA ASN A 161 -5.42 3.57 37.51
C ASN A 161 -5.87 2.62 38.61
N LYS A 162 -6.69 3.10 39.58
CA LYS A 162 -7.24 2.28 40.67
C LYS A 162 -8.15 1.15 40.16
N GLN A 163 -8.96 1.43 39.16
CA GLN A 163 -9.84 0.44 38.52
C GLN A 163 -9.03 -0.62 37.78
N ILE A 164 -8.05 -0.18 36.96
CA ILE A 164 -7.13 -1.06 36.24
C ILE A 164 -6.34 -1.95 37.23
N ALA A 165 -5.87 -1.37 38.34
CA ALA A 165 -5.12 -2.09 39.36
C ALA A 165 -5.96 -3.21 39.99
N ALA A 166 -7.22 -2.92 40.32
CA ALA A 166 -8.16 -3.91 40.88
C ALA A 166 -8.48 -5.03 39.89
N GLU A 167 -8.76 -4.68 38.64
CA GLU A 167 -9.09 -5.64 37.57
C GLU A 167 -7.93 -6.58 37.26
N LEU A 168 -6.74 -6.02 37.13
CA LEU A 168 -5.55 -6.75 36.75
C LEU A 168 -4.82 -7.42 37.94
N GLY A 169 -5.27 -7.22 39.19
CA GLY A 169 -4.68 -7.80 40.40
C GLY A 169 -3.27 -7.29 40.68
N ILE A 170 -2.97 -6.01 40.42
CA ILE A 170 -1.67 -5.38 40.63
C ILE A 170 -1.82 -4.05 41.39
N ASP A 171 -0.74 -3.49 41.87
CA ASP A 171 -0.76 -2.20 42.54
C ASP A 171 -0.83 -1.02 41.55
N GLU A 172 -1.36 0.13 42.00
CA GLU A 172 -1.49 1.32 41.15
C GLU A 172 -0.15 1.87 40.65
N ARG A 173 0.95 1.65 41.38
CA ARG A 173 2.28 2.08 40.96
C ARG A 173 2.74 1.27 39.74
N SER A 174 2.43 -0.01 39.73
CA SER A 174 2.68 -0.89 38.56
C SER A 174 1.86 -0.47 37.35
N VAL A 175 0.57 -0.12 37.53
CA VAL A 175 -0.26 0.44 36.43
C VAL A 175 0.36 1.73 35.88
N LYS A 176 0.78 2.66 36.77
CA LYS A 176 1.45 3.91 36.32
C LYS A 176 2.70 3.63 35.52
N ARG A 177 3.51 2.65 35.95
CA ARG A 177 4.73 2.25 35.22
C ARG A 177 4.40 1.65 33.84
N HIS A 178 3.41 0.76 33.75
CA HIS A 178 2.99 0.18 32.47
C HIS A 178 2.42 1.25 31.54
N ARG A 179 1.59 2.17 32.03
CA ARG A 179 1.10 3.32 31.24
C ARG A 179 2.26 4.15 30.70
N HIS A 180 3.24 4.48 31.53
CA HIS A 180 4.42 5.23 31.10
C HIS A 180 5.18 4.48 29.99
N SER A 181 5.43 3.19 30.18
CA SER A 181 6.12 2.36 29.19
C SER A 181 5.33 2.27 27.85
N VAL A 182 4.00 2.14 27.92
CA VAL A 182 3.14 2.17 26.73
C VAL A 182 3.29 3.49 25.99
N MET A 183 3.18 4.62 26.71
CA MET A 183 3.30 5.97 26.12
C MET A 183 4.67 6.16 25.46
N GLU A 184 5.74 5.71 26.12
CA GLU A 184 7.11 5.78 25.61
C GLU A 184 7.29 4.93 24.35
N LYS A 185 6.86 3.64 24.38
CA LYS A 185 6.99 2.70 23.26
C LYS A 185 6.16 3.13 22.02
N LEU A 186 5.00 3.73 22.27
CA LEU A 186 4.13 4.26 21.22
C LEU A 186 4.48 5.70 20.82
N ASP A 187 5.46 6.32 21.52
CA ASP A 187 5.92 7.70 21.29
C ASP A 187 4.77 8.70 21.26
N VAL A 188 3.94 8.68 22.31
CA VAL A 188 2.82 9.58 22.51
C VAL A 188 2.92 10.27 23.86
N LYS A 189 2.46 11.52 23.94
CA LYS A 189 2.60 12.36 25.14
C LYS A 189 1.31 12.48 25.95
N SER A 190 0.19 12.09 25.39
CA SER A 190 -1.13 12.21 26.02
C SER A 190 -2.06 11.04 25.66
N VAL A 191 -3.06 10.79 26.51
CA VAL A 191 -4.10 9.79 26.23
C VAL A 191 -4.89 10.18 24.97
N VAL A 192 -5.02 11.47 24.68
CA VAL A 192 -5.68 11.94 23.46
C VAL A 192 -4.89 11.51 22.22
N GLU A 193 -3.58 11.75 22.20
CA GLU A 193 -2.70 11.28 21.12
C GLU A 193 -2.72 9.75 20.99
N LEU A 194 -2.74 9.03 22.13
CA LEU A 194 -2.86 7.57 22.15
C LEU A 194 -4.15 7.10 21.48
N THR A 195 -5.29 7.72 21.80
CA THR A 195 -6.59 7.39 21.22
C THR A 195 -6.60 7.68 19.71
N GLN A 196 -6.04 8.81 19.28
CA GLN A 196 -5.91 9.14 17.86
C GLN A 196 -5.07 8.12 17.12
N LEU A 197 -3.91 7.73 17.69
CA LEU A 197 -3.01 6.73 17.11
C LEU A 197 -3.70 5.38 16.94
N VAL A 198 -4.47 4.93 17.94
CA VAL A 198 -5.23 3.67 17.88
C VAL A 198 -6.34 3.75 16.83
N ASN A 199 -7.06 4.86 16.76
CA ASN A 199 -8.11 5.05 15.74
C ASN A 199 -7.52 5.02 14.31
N GLU A 200 -6.33 5.60 14.10
CA GLU A 200 -5.63 5.51 12.82
C GLU A 200 -5.31 4.06 12.44
N THR A 201 -4.90 3.22 13.39
CA THR A 201 -4.60 1.80 13.13
C THR A 201 -5.84 0.98 12.83
N GLN A 202 -6.97 1.28 13.48
CA GLN A 202 -8.24 0.58 13.25
C GLN A 202 -8.87 0.96 11.90
N SER A 203 -8.83 2.22 11.50
CA SER A 203 -9.37 2.70 10.23
C SER A 203 -8.70 2.05 9.01
N HIS A 204 -7.51 1.51 9.17
CA HIS A 204 -6.72 0.91 8.09
C HIS A 204 -6.51 -0.62 8.25
N ASN A 205 -7.26 -1.26 9.16
CA ASN A 205 -7.20 -2.72 9.42
C ASN A 205 -5.78 -3.24 9.75
N VAL A 206 -4.94 -2.40 10.36
CA VAL A 206 -3.52 -2.71 10.68
C VAL A 206 -3.38 -3.60 11.92
N MET A 207 -4.43 -3.73 12.75
CA MET A 207 -4.39 -4.55 13.97
C MET A 207 -5.65 -5.40 14.17
N PRO A 208 -5.53 -6.73 14.07
CA PRO A 208 -6.54 -7.64 14.62
C PRO A 208 -6.43 -7.81 16.16
N ILE A 209 -5.55 -7.06 16.86
CA ILE A 209 -5.13 -7.37 18.24
C ILE A 209 -6.02 -6.74 19.32
N LEU A 210 -6.90 -5.81 18.99
CA LEU A 210 -7.95 -5.31 19.90
C LEU A 210 -9.32 -5.91 19.56
N GLY A 211 -9.32 -7.16 19.08
CA GLY A 211 -10.53 -7.96 18.92
C GLY A 211 -11.32 -7.97 20.22
N ASP A 212 -12.61 -7.63 20.15
CA ASP A 212 -13.68 -7.79 21.13
C ASP A 212 -13.72 -6.92 22.39
N ALA A 213 -12.76 -6.03 22.64
CA ALA A 213 -12.82 -5.17 23.84
C ALA A 213 -13.48 -3.78 23.62
N VAL A 214 -13.88 -3.42 22.41
CA VAL A 214 -14.47 -2.09 22.10
C VAL A 214 -15.87 -2.20 21.48
N ALA A 215 -16.47 -3.38 21.43
CA ALA A 215 -17.87 -3.56 21.01
C ALA A 215 -18.76 -3.75 22.25
N LEU A 216 -19.05 -2.65 22.96
CA LEU A 216 -20.21 -2.49 23.86
C LEU A 216 -20.55 -1.01 23.96
#